data_3cbb94ab35d09134560ca10d596be300
#
_entry.id   3cbb94ab35d09134560ca10d596be300
#
_cell.length_a   1.000
_cell.length_b   1.000
_cell.length_c   1.000
_cell.angle_alpha   90.00
_cell.angle_beta   90.00
_cell.angle_gamma   90.00
#
_symmetry.space_group_name_H-M   'P 1'
#
loop_
_entity.id
_entity.type
_entity.pdbx_description
1 polymer ?
#
loop_
_entity_poly.entity_id
_entity_poly.type
_entity_poly.pdbx_seq_one_letter_code
_entity_poly.pdbx_strand_id
1 'polypeptide(L)'
;MNSRDFHQYYAKVVAGEEDTTRTRSFMFFSHAIAVASALGKSVELIIPENGVISLNVPCTFSRLGTSSTRTTHPNYLSLFQQLLNILNIPVTLVNPYQFFTKGEMLMNCKNQSFMKKNIGNTMSCSHPDNGRMLKETETRHCGYCLPCVIRRAAIKKAGILDLSSYRDSKFSLGPTAKMSLNSYRLGLIKFNPKYAFMTIQSNGPISEHIDDYTSLYIRGINELREYLEGIM
;
A
#
# COMPACT_ATOMS: atom_id res chain seq x y z
N MET A 1 -17.74 -12.47 24.01
CA MET A 1 -16.96 -11.65 23.05
C MET A 1 -16.19 -10.64 23.86
N ASN A 2 -14.88 -10.78 23.98
CA ASN A 2 -14.09 -9.77 24.67
C ASN A 2 -14.15 -8.49 23.84
N SER A 3 -14.61 -7.38 24.44
CA SER A 3 -14.51 -6.06 23.84
C SER A 3 -13.04 -5.80 23.53
N ARG A 4 -12.71 -5.61 22.27
CA ARG A 4 -11.39 -5.14 21.90
C ARG A 4 -11.36 -3.65 22.16
N ASP A 5 -10.40 -3.21 22.96
CA ASP A 5 -10.21 -1.78 23.20
C ASP A 5 -9.84 -1.12 21.86
N PHE A 6 -10.60 -0.09 21.49
CA PHE A 6 -10.36 0.72 20.32
C PHE A 6 -9.86 2.08 20.77
N HIS A 7 -8.64 2.43 20.35
CA HIS A 7 -8.03 3.72 20.63
C HIS A 7 -7.86 4.50 19.34
N GLN A 8 -8.37 5.73 19.32
CA GLN A 8 -8.21 6.64 18.20
C GLN A 8 -7.38 7.84 18.64
N TYR A 9 -6.29 8.09 17.92
CA TYR A 9 -5.41 9.23 18.14
C TYR A 9 -5.45 10.15 16.93
N TYR A 10 -5.45 11.45 17.21
CA TYR A 10 -5.34 12.47 16.19
C TYR A 10 -4.05 13.25 16.42
N ALA A 11 -3.25 13.37 15.37
CA ALA A 11 -2.05 14.20 15.38
C ALA A 11 -1.99 15.05 14.11
N LYS A 12 -1.66 16.33 14.28
CA LYS A 12 -1.53 17.30 13.20
C LYS A 12 -0.29 18.15 13.44
N VAL A 13 0.49 18.38 12.38
CA VAL A 13 1.53 19.41 12.38
C VAL A 13 0.85 20.78 12.33
N VAL A 14 1.20 21.66 13.27
CA VAL A 14 0.73 23.03 13.33
C VAL A 14 1.90 23.93 12.94
N ALA A 15 1.70 24.80 11.96
CA ALA A 15 2.69 25.78 11.51
C ALA A 15 4.05 25.17 11.06
N GLY A 16 4.01 24.06 10.31
CA GLY A 16 5.21 23.51 9.67
C GLY A 16 5.59 24.31 8.42
N GLU A 17 6.88 24.62 8.27
CA GLU A 17 7.42 25.26 7.06
C GLU A 17 7.54 24.29 5.88
N GLU A 18 7.60 22.98 6.14
CA GLU A 18 7.69 21.93 5.11
C GLU A 18 6.32 21.37 4.75
N ASP A 19 5.98 21.44 3.47
CA ASP A 19 4.79 20.78 2.89
C ASP A 19 5.13 19.33 2.49
N THR A 20 5.54 18.54 3.48
CA THR A 20 5.86 17.11 3.27
C THR A 20 5.08 16.21 4.20
N THR A 21 4.67 15.04 3.67
CA THR A 21 4.01 13.98 4.46
C THR A 21 4.94 12.79 4.74
N ARG A 22 6.25 12.91 4.43
CA ARG A 22 7.21 11.79 4.52
C ARG A 22 7.36 11.25 5.94
N THR A 23 7.37 12.12 6.94
CA THR A 23 7.51 11.73 8.36
C THR A 23 6.22 11.25 9.00
N ARG A 24 5.08 11.40 8.32
CA ARG A 24 3.75 11.05 8.87
C ARG A 24 3.64 9.60 9.29
N SER A 25 4.18 8.68 8.51
CA SER A 25 4.12 7.25 8.85
C SER A 25 5.02 6.90 10.03
N PHE A 26 6.20 7.54 10.15
CA PHE A 26 7.03 7.41 11.34
C PHE A 26 6.29 7.88 12.59
N MET A 27 5.59 9.01 12.51
CA MET A 27 4.74 9.50 13.57
C MET A 27 3.68 8.46 13.97
N PHE A 28 2.99 7.84 13.03
CA PHE A 28 2.00 6.81 13.32
C PHE A 28 2.62 5.58 14.00
N PHE A 29 3.76 5.11 13.53
CA PHE A 29 4.48 4.02 14.19
C PHE A 29 4.93 4.40 15.60
N SER A 30 5.45 5.60 15.79
CA SER A 30 5.87 6.07 17.11
C SER A 30 4.71 6.12 18.11
N HIS A 31 3.54 6.59 17.69
CA HIS A 31 2.34 6.56 18.54
C HIS A 31 1.91 5.13 18.88
N ALA A 32 1.87 4.24 17.88
CA ALA A 32 1.50 2.84 18.11
C ALA A 32 2.47 2.13 19.04
N ILE A 33 3.79 2.40 18.91
CA ILE A 33 4.83 1.87 19.77
C ILE A 33 4.71 2.42 21.20
N ALA A 34 4.43 3.72 21.35
CA ALA A 34 4.22 4.32 22.66
C ALA A 34 3.05 3.66 23.41
N VAL A 35 1.93 3.43 22.72
CA VAL A 35 0.78 2.71 23.28
C VAL A 35 1.15 1.26 23.61
N ALA A 36 1.81 0.55 22.70
CA ALA A 36 2.23 -0.83 22.93
C ALA A 36 3.19 -0.95 24.12
N SER A 37 4.15 -0.03 24.24
CA SER A 37 5.10 0.01 25.35
C SER A 37 4.42 0.24 26.71
N ALA A 38 3.34 1.04 26.73
CA ALA A 38 2.58 1.31 27.96
C ALA A 38 1.88 0.07 28.52
N LEU A 39 1.78 -1.01 27.76
CA LEU A 39 1.19 -2.28 28.24
C LEU A 39 2.12 -3.05 29.18
N GLY A 40 3.38 -2.63 29.35
CA GLY A 40 4.34 -3.21 30.30
C GLY A 40 4.73 -4.66 30.04
N LYS A 41 4.54 -5.16 28.81
CA LYS A 41 4.87 -6.52 28.38
C LYS A 41 5.37 -6.53 26.94
N SER A 42 5.95 -7.65 26.51
CA SER A 42 6.28 -7.83 25.10
C SER A 42 5.01 -7.87 24.24
N VAL A 43 4.98 -7.09 23.14
CA VAL A 43 3.82 -6.91 22.27
C VAL A 43 4.24 -7.02 20.81
N GLU A 44 3.43 -7.72 20.00
CA GLU A 44 3.53 -7.67 18.56
C GLU A 44 2.70 -6.50 18.01
N LEU A 45 3.36 -5.58 17.30
CA LEU A 45 2.70 -4.52 16.54
C LEU A 45 2.49 -4.98 15.11
N ILE A 46 1.24 -5.27 14.78
CA ILE A 46 0.88 -5.79 13.47
C ILE A 46 0.72 -4.64 12.48
N ILE A 47 1.47 -4.68 11.38
CA ILE A 47 1.45 -3.72 10.26
C ILE A 47 0.93 -4.45 9.02
N PRO A 48 -0.39 -4.48 8.78
CA PRO A 48 -1.01 -5.34 7.76
C PRO A 48 -0.94 -4.72 6.35
N GLU A 49 0.27 -4.56 5.82
CA GLU A 49 0.47 -4.04 4.45
C GLU A 49 0.81 -5.17 3.48
N ASN A 50 0.22 -5.16 2.28
CA ASN A 50 0.59 -6.13 1.26
C ASN A 50 2.02 -5.90 0.75
N GLY A 51 2.71 -6.99 0.44
CA GLY A 51 4.12 -6.94 0.11
C GLY A 51 4.45 -6.15 -1.15
N VAL A 52 3.57 -6.11 -2.14
CA VAL A 52 3.80 -5.34 -3.38
C VAL A 52 3.85 -3.84 -3.09
N ILE A 53 2.96 -3.34 -2.22
CA ILE A 53 3.00 -1.95 -1.76
C ILE A 53 4.21 -1.73 -0.85
N SER A 54 4.55 -2.70 0.02
CA SER A 54 5.71 -2.62 0.90
C SER A 54 7.02 -2.50 0.12
N LEU A 55 7.23 -3.30 -0.93
CA LEU A 55 8.38 -3.19 -1.82
C LEU A 55 8.46 -1.83 -2.53
N ASN A 56 7.30 -1.22 -2.77
CA ASN A 56 7.15 0.11 -3.30
C ASN A 56 7.96 0.37 -4.59
N VAL A 57 8.08 -0.66 -5.43
CA VAL A 57 8.75 -0.53 -6.72
C VAL A 57 7.94 0.41 -7.61
N PRO A 58 8.55 1.50 -8.12
CA PRO A 58 7.83 2.45 -8.95
C PRO A 58 7.46 1.83 -10.29
N CYS A 59 6.17 1.75 -10.60
CA CYS A 59 5.68 1.37 -11.93
C CYS A 59 5.81 2.51 -12.96
N THR A 60 6.22 3.70 -12.53
CA THR A 60 6.34 4.89 -13.38
C THR A 60 7.59 5.68 -13.02
N PHE A 61 8.26 6.27 -14.01
CA PHE A 61 9.43 7.11 -13.78
C PHE A 61 9.13 8.33 -12.91
N SER A 62 7.92 8.88 -12.96
CA SER A 62 7.50 10.02 -12.14
C SER A 62 7.45 9.71 -10.63
N ARG A 63 7.50 8.45 -10.24
CA ARG A 63 7.53 8.02 -8.83
C ARG A 63 8.92 7.67 -8.31
N LEU A 64 9.94 7.76 -9.16
CA LEU A 64 11.32 7.58 -8.74
C LEU A 64 11.72 8.72 -7.78
N GLY A 65 11.88 8.40 -6.51
CA GLY A 65 12.53 9.26 -5.51
C GLY A 65 11.62 10.15 -4.66
N THR A 66 10.53 10.71 -5.15
CA THR A 66 9.83 11.79 -4.44
C THR A 66 8.45 11.44 -3.88
N SER A 67 7.73 10.51 -4.47
CA SER A 67 6.33 10.21 -4.11
C SER A 67 6.15 8.97 -3.26
N SER A 68 7.24 8.40 -2.75
CA SER A 68 7.24 7.14 -2.04
C SER A 68 7.85 7.28 -0.65
N THR A 69 7.07 6.96 0.37
CA THR A 69 7.52 7.04 1.76
C THR A 69 8.28 5.81 2.23
N ARG A 70 8.22 4.69 1.51
CA ARG A 70 8.88 3.40 1.82
C ARG A 70 8.73 2.94 3.28
N THR A 71 7.70 3.37 3.97
CA THR A 71 7.54 3.19 5.41
C THR A 71 7.23 1.76 5.85
N THR A 72 6.80 0.94 4.92
CA THR A 72 6.58 -0.50 5.14
C THR A 72 7.56 -1.36 4.35
N HIS A 73 8.59 -0.73 3.74
CA HIS A 73 9.64 -1.46 3.03
C HIS A 73 10.39 -2.39 4.00
N PRO A 74 10.72 -3.63 3.62
CA PRO A 74 11.38 -4.59 4.51
C PRO A 74 12.61 -4.04 5.22
N ASN A 75 13.48 -3.35 4.47
CA ASN A 75 14.66 -2.72 5.05
C ASN A 75 14.33 -1.64 6.09
N TYR A 76 13.30 -0.82 5.85
CA TYR A 76 12.87 0.18 6.82
C TYR A 76 12.36 -0.46 8.11
N LEU A 77 11.52 -1.49 8.00
CA LEU A 77 10.98 -2.19 9.18
C LEU A 77 12.10 -2.92 9.94
N SER A 78 13.08 -3.51 9.24
CA SER A 78 14.25 -4.13 9.86
C SER A 78 15.09 -3.12 10.66
N LEU A 79 15.42 -1.98 10.06
CA LEU A 79 16.16 -0.91 10.74
C LEU A 79 15.37 -0.34 11.92
N PHE A 80 14.06 -0.21 11.77
CA PHE A 80 13.21 0.27 12.85
C PHE A 80 13.12 -0.74 14.00
N GLN A 81 13.04 -2.03 13.69
CA GLN A 81 13.11 -3.09 14.72
C GLN A 81 14.46 -3.08 15.46
N GLN A 82 15.58 -2.88 14.73
CA GLN A 82 16.89 -2.74 15.37
C GLN A 82 16.93 -1.54 16.33
N LEU A 83 16.37 -0.41 15.95
CA LEU A 83 16.23 0.76 16.83
C LEU A 83 15.44 0.43 18.10
N LEU A 84 14.31 -0.27 17.97
CA LEU A 84 13.52 -0.69 19.15
C LEU A 84 14.32 -1.61 20.07
N ASN A 85 15.09 -2.53 19.51
CA ASN A 85 15.93 -3.44 20.27
C ASN A 85 17.04 -2.68 21.03
N ILE A 86 17.73 -1.72 20.38
CA ILE A 86 18.76 -0.87 21.00
C ILE A 86 18.16 -0.05 22.15
N LEU A 87 16.94 0.44 21.98
CA LEU A 87 16.22 1.21 23.01
C LEU A 87 15.59 0.34 24.10
N ASN A 88 15.74 -0.97 24.03
CA ASN A 88 15.09 -1.94 24.92
C ASN A 88 13.55 -1.77 24.99
N ILE A 89 12.93 -1.40 23.87
CA ILE A 89 11.47 -1.28 23.75
C ILE A 89 10.93 -2.67 23.38
N PRO A 90 10.09 -3.31 24.21
CA PRO A 90 9.66 -4.68 24.03
C PRO A 90 8.50 -4.80 23.03
N VAL A 91 8.69 -4.23 21.82
CA VAL A 91 7.71 -4.26 20.75
C VAL A 91 8.35 -4.90 19.52
N THR A 92 7.69 -5.93 18.99
CA THR A 92 8.09 -6.60 17.74
C THR A 92 7.20 -6.16 16.59
N LEU A 93 7.80 -5.68 15.50
CA LEU A 93 7.08 -5.29 14.29
C LEU A 93 6.79 -6.53 13.43
N VAL A 94 5.53 -6.74 13.08
CA VAL A 94 5.11 -7.92 12.32
C VAL A 94 4.26 -7.50 11.13
N ASN A 95 4.67 -7.86 9.91
CA ASN A 95 3.81 -7.77 8.74
C ASN A 95 3.38 -9.18 8.28
N PRO A 96 2.16 -9.62 8.61
CA PRO A 96 1.70 -10.97 8.26
C PRO A 96 1.45 -11.13 6.75
N TYR A 97 1.43 -10.05 5.99
CA TYR A 97 1.13 -10.03 4.55
C TYR A 97 2.32 -9.63 3.69
N GLN A 98 3.52 -9.65 4.25
CA GLN A 98 4.74 -9.20 3.55
C GLN A 98 5.02 -9.95 2.25
N PHE A 99 4.53 -11.19 2.10
CA PHE A 99 4.70 -12.02 0.91
C PHE A 99 3.41 -12.21 0.09
N PHE A 100 2.37 -11.43 0.40
CA PHE A 100 1.09 -11.51 -0.29
C PHE A 100 0.90 -10.32 -1.23
N THR A 101 0.36 -10.57 -2.42
CA THR A 101 -0.25 -9.51 -3.23
C THR A 101 -1.56 -9.06 -2.58
N LYS A 102 -2.09 -7.93 -3.03
CA LYS A 102 -3.37 -7.45 -2.51
C LYS A 102 -4.53 -8.37 -2.92
N GLY A 103 -4.46 -8.99 -4.10
CA GLY A 103 -5.44 -9.99 -4.54
C GLY A 103 -5.39 -11.24 -3.67
N GLU A 104 -4.19 -11.75 -3.38
CA GLU A 104 -4.00 -12.90 -2.50
C GLU A 104 -4.52 -12.63 -1.08
N MET A 105 -4.34 -11.41 -0.54
CA MET A 105 -4.94 -11.03 0.74
C MET A 105 -6.47 -11.10 0.72
N LEU A 106 -7.10 -10.64 -0.37
CA LEU A 106 -8.56 -10.71 -0.52
C LEU A 106 -9.03 -12.16 -0.64
N MET A 107 -8.34 -12.99 -1.43
CA MET A 107 -8.67 -14.39 -1.61
C MET A 107 -8.55 -15.20 -0.31
N ASN A 108 -7.54 -14.88 0.50
CA ASN A 108 -7.26 -15.57 1.76
C ASN A 108 -7.95 -14.93 2.99
N CYS A 109 -8.85 -13.97 2.79
CA CYS A 109 -9.56 -13.35 3.90
C CYS A 109 -10.44 -14.40 4.61
N LYS A 110 -10.25 -14.54 5.93
CA LYS A 110 -10.96 -15.55 6.74
C LYS A 110 -12.48 -15.34 6.76
N ASN A 111 -12.95 -14.11 6.60
CA ASN A 111 -14.37 -13.79 6.56
C ASN A 111 -14.74 -13.17 5.22
N GLN A 112 -14.93 -14.05 4.22
CA GLN A 112 -15.26 -13.68 2.85
C GLN A 112 -16.58 -12.90 2.73
N SER A 113 -17.61 -13.27 3.50
CA SER A 113 -18.91 -12.60 3.43
C SER A 113 -18.82 -11.16 3.96
N PHE A 114 -18.14 -10.95 5.09
CA PHE A 114 -17.90 -9.63 5.64
C PHE A 114 -17.06 -8.78 4.67
N MET A 115 -16.00 -9.34 4.12
CA MET A 115 -15.10 -8.64 3.20
C MET A 115 -15.86 -8.21 1.93
N LYS A 116 -16.60 -9.10 1.29
CA LYS A 116 -17.40 -8.79 0.08
C LYS A 116 -18.44 -7.70 0.33
N LYS A 117 -19.10 -7.73 1.49
CA LYS A 117 -20.08 -6.72 1.88
C LYS A 117 -19.48 -5.33 2.12
N ASN A 118 -18.24 -5.28 2.64
CA ASN A 118 -17.64 -4.04 3.13
C ASN A 118 -16.52 -3.50 2.23
N ILE A 119 -16.11 -4.23 1.20
CA ILE A 119 -14.98 -3.80 0.36
C ILE A 119 -15.25 -2.43 -0.30
N GLY A 120 -16.49 -2.14 -0.69
CA GLY A 120 -16.90 -0.85 -1.23
C GLY A 120 -16.70 0.33 -0.27
N ASN A 121 -16.73 0.06 1.04
CA ASN A 121 -16.58 1.07 2.09
C ASN A 121 -15.12 1.39 2.45
N THR A 122 -14.16 0.72 1.82
CA THR A 122 -12.72 0.93 2.09
C THR A 122 -12.12 1.91 1.09
N MET A 123 -11.17 2.75 1.54
CA MET A 123 -10.49 3.73 0.71
C MET A 123 -9.03 3.35 0.46
N SER A 124 -8.62 3.32 -0.82
CA SER A 124 -7.23 3.08 -1.23
C SER A 124 -6.63 4.22 -2.06
N CYS A 125 -7.43 5.21 -2.42
CA CYS A 125 -7.02 6.30 -3.30
C CYS A 125 -5.96 7.19 -2.65
N SER A 126 -4.93 7.59 -3.42
CA SER A 126 -3.96 8.59 -2.97
C SER A 126 -4.54 10.02 -2.97
N HIS A 127 -5.66 10.25 -3.66
CA HIS A 127 -6.27 11.56 -3.86
C HIS A 127 -7.80 11.48 -3.67
N PRO A 128 -8.28 11.03 -2.51
CA PRO A 128 -9.72 10.86 -2.29
C PRO A 128 -10.47 12.20 -2.34
N ASP A 129 -9.81 13.27 -1.94
CA ASP A 129 -10.38 14.62 -1.79
C ASP A 129 -10.31 15.48 -3.05
N ASN A 130 -9.76 15.00 -4.17
CA ASN A 130 -9.67 15.77 -5.41
C ASN A 130 -11.05 16.27 -5.91
N GLY A 131 -12.13 15.64 -5.50
CA GLY A 131 -13.50 16.06 -5.81
C GLY A 131 -13.94 17.34 -5.11
N ARG A 132 -13.25 17.78 -4.05
CA ARG A 132 -13.58 19.05 -3.37
C ARG A 132 -13.46 20.24 -4.32
N MET A 133 -12.49 20.22 -5.25
CA MET A 133 -12.37 21.24 -6.29
C MET A 133 -13.55 21.24 -7.27
N LEU A 134 -14.23 20.09 -7.41
CA LEU A 134 -15.43 19.92 -8.22
C LEU A 134 -16.73 20.05 -7.40
N LYS A 135 -16.63 20.55 -6.15
CA LYS A 135 -17.75 20.69 -5.19
C LYS A 135 -18.43 19.34 -4.87
N GLU A 136 -17.73 18.23 -5.00
CA GLU A 136 -18.23 16.93 -4.54
C GLU A 136 -18.25 16.90 -3.00
N THR A 137 -19.35 16.43 -2.43
CA THR A 137 -19.52 16.30 -0.97
C THR A 137 -18.97 14.99 -0.44
N GLU A 138 -18.87 13.97 -1.30
CA GLU A 138 -18.40 12.64 -0.93
C GLU A 138 -16.99 12.35 -1.45
N THR A 139 -16.20 11.67 -0.62
CA THR A 139 -14.90 11.16 -1.04
C THR A 139 -15.05 9.97 -1.97
N ARG A 140 -14.35 9.97 -3.09
CA ARG A 140 -14.37 8.88 -4.08
C ARG A 140 -12.97 8.48 -4.50
N HIS A 141 -12.84 7.24 -4.98
CA HIS A 141 -11.63 6.83 -5.66
C HIS A 141 -11.44 7.61 -6.97
N CYS A 142 -10.21 8.09 -7.27
CA CYS A 142 -9.95 8.68 -8.58
C CYS A 142 -10.03 7.65 -9.71
N GLY A 143 -9.71 6.39 -9.44
CA GLY A 143 -9.77 5.27 -10.40
C GLY A 143 -8.47 5.01 -11.17
N TYR A 144 -7.57 5.98 -11.27
CA TYR A 144 -6.36 5.92 -12.12
C TYR A 144 -5.03 5.99 -11.35
N CYS A 145 -4.99 6.41 -10.07
CA CYS A 145 -3.74 6.38 -9.32
C CYS A 145 -3.31 4.93 -9.03
N LEU A 146 -2.02 4.71 -8.78
CA LEU A 146 -1.47 3.36 -8.57
C LEU A 146 -2.21 2.58 -7.46
N PRO A 147 -2.50 3.14 -6.27
CA PRO A 147 -3.30 2.42 -5.27
C PRO A 147 -4.71 2.05 -5.75
N CYS A 148 -5.36 2.87 -6.58
CA CYS A 148 -6.64 2.52 -7.18
C CYS A 148 -6.50 1.37 -8.19
N VAL A 149 -5.47 1.39 -9.01
CA VAL A 149 -5.20 0.33 -10.00
C VAL A 149 -4.89 -0.99 -9.31
N ILE A 150 -4.02 -0.98 -8.29
CA ILE A 150 -3.73 -2.17 -7.47
C ILE A 150 -5.00 -2.70 -6.79
N ARG A 151 -5.86 -1.82 -6.25
CA ARG A 151 -7.14 -2.21 -5.67
C ARG A 151 -8.02 -2.93 -6.68
N ARG A 152 -8.19 -2.35 -7.86
CA ARG A 152 -9.07 -2.89 -8.91
C ARG A 152 -8.53 -4.22 -9.45
N ALA A 153 -7.21 -4.31 -9.64
CA ALA A 153 -6.53 -5.56 -10.01
C ALA A 153 -6.78 -6.65 -8.97
N ALA A 154 -6.61 -6.32 -7.68
CA ALA A 154 -6.83 -7.24 -6.58
C ALA A 154 -8.27 -7.74 -6.49
N ILE A 155 -9.26 -6.85 -6.65
CA ILE A 155 -10.68 -7.19 -6.63
C ILE A 155 -11.03 -8.11 -7.81
N LYS A 156 -10.51 -7.80 -9.02
CA LYS A 156 -10.66 -8.66 -10.22
C LYS A 156 -10.02 -10.03 -9.97
N LYS A 157 -8.79 -10.07 -9.45
CA LYS A 157 -8.07 -11.32 -9.15
C LYS A 157 -8.82 -12.20 -8.15
N ALA A 158 -9.44 -11.58 -7.15
CA ALA A 158 -10.23 -12.28 -6.14
C ALA A 158 -11.64 -12.70 -6.63
N GLY A 159 -12.03 -12.36 -7.86
CA GLY A 159 -13.36 -12.68 -8.39
C GLY A 159 -14.50 -11.99 -7.64
N ILE A 160 -14.26 -10.80 -7.08
CA ILE A 160 -15.23 -10.07 -6.27
C ILE A 160 -15.87 -8.99 -7.14
N LEU A 161 -17.18 -8.77 -6.94
CA LEU A 161 -17.89 -7.64 -7.55
C LEU A 161 -17.39 -6.33 -6.90
N ASP A 162 -16.80 -5.44 -7.70
CA ASP A 162 -16.33 -4.15 -7.20
C ASP A 162 -17.50 -3.17 -7.09
N LEU A 163 -17.92 -2.91 -5.86
CA LEU A 163 -18.97 -1.96 -5.51
C LEU A 163 -18.43 -0.55 -5.23
N SER A 164 -17.14 -0.32 -5.45
CA SER A 164 -16.51 0.98 -5.17
C SER A 164 -16.89 2.02 -6.20
N SER A 165 -17.06 3.27 -5.76
CA SER A 165 -17.31 4.40 -6.64
C SER A 165 -16.00 5.00 -7.15
N TYR A 166 -15.84 5.09 -8.47
CA TYR A 166 -14.68 5.67 -9.13
C TYR A 166 -15.08 6.88 -9.97
N ARG A 167 -14.29 7.98 -9.90
CA ARG A 167 -14.47 9.15 -10.78
C ARG A 167 -14.17 8.81 -12.23
N ASP A 168 -13.09 8.07 -12.46
CA ASP A 168 -12.67 7.62 -13.78
C ASP A 168 -12.28 6.14 -13.77
N SER A 169 -13.22 5.31 -14.17
CA SER A 169 -12.98 3.87 -14.26
C SER A 169 -12.31 3.43 -15.57
N LYS A 170 -12.27 4.32 -16.59
CA LYS A 170 -11.79 4.01 -17.94
C LYS A 170 -10.53 4.76 -18.34
N PHE A 171 -9.92 5.53 -17.43
CA PHE A 171 -8.78 6.40 -17.72
C PHE A 171 -9.06 7.43 -18.83
N SER A 172 -10.29 7.92 -18.92
CA SER A 172 -10.76 8.78 -19.99
C SER A 172 -10.85 10.26 -19.61
N LEU A 173 -10.94 10.56 -18.32
CA LEU A 173 -11.17 11.90 -17.79
C LEU A 173 -9.86 12.68 -17.62
N GLY A 174 -9.43 13.32 -18.68
CA GLY A 174 -8.33 14.27 -18.66
C GLY A 174 -6.93 13.68 -18.88
N PRO A 175 -5.91 14.57 -18.98
CA PRO A 175 -4.56 14.18 -19.36
C PRO A 175 -3.86 13.33 -18.31
N THR A 176 -4.07 13.60 -17.02
CA THR A 176 -3.44 12.86 -15.90
C THR A 176 -3.82 11.39 -15.89
N ALA A 177 -5.09 11.06 -16.11
CA ALA A 177 -5.56 9.68 -16.16
C ALA A 177 -4.95 8.94 -17.36
N LYS A 178 -4.95 9.55 -18.55
CA LYS A 178 -4.33 9.00 -19.77
C LYS A 178 -2.83 8.80 -19.62
N MET A 179 -2.14 9.76 -19.02
CA MET A 179 -0.70 9.68 -18.75
C MET A 179 -0.38 8.56 -17.75
N SER A 180 -1.21 8.38 -16.72
CA SER A 180 -1.07 7.27 -15.77
C SER A 180 -1.22 5.92 -16.46
N LEU A 181 -2.24 5.73 -17.32
CA LEU A 181 -2.43 4.49 -18.07
C LEU A 181 -1.24 4.18 -18.97
N ASN A 182 -0.76 5.17 -19.74
CA ASN A 182 0.39 5.00 -20.63
C ASN A 182 1.65 4.63 -19.83
N SER A 183 1.84 5.23 -18.66
CA SER A 183 2.96 4.91 -17.77
C SER A 183 2.90 3.47 -17.28
N TYR A 184 1.70 2.99 -16.89
CA TYR A 184 1.52 1.59 -16.47
C TYR A 184 1.78 0.62 -17.62
N ARG A 185 1.24 0.90 -18.81
CA ARG A 185 1.50 0.11 -20.02
C ARG A 185 2.99 0.01 -20.32
N LEU A 186 3.68 1.14 -20.30
CA LEU A 186 5.12 1.18 -20.54
C LEU A 186 5.89 0.37 -19.49
N GLY A 187 5.51 0.49 -18.22
CA GLY A 187 6.09 -0.29 -17.12
C GLY A 187 5.90 -1.80 -17.33
N LEU A 188 4.70 -2.22 -17.75
CA LEU A 188 4.41 -3.64 -18.04
C LEU A 188 5.17 -4.17 -19.27
N ILE A 189 5.31 -3.36 -20.34
CA ILE A 189 6.09 -3.72 -21.54
C ILE A 189 7.58 -3.90 -21.19
N LYS A 190 8.12 -3.01 -20.36
CA LYS A 190 9.54 -3.04 -19.95
C LYS A 190 9.82 -4.10 -18.88
N PHE A 191 8.80 -4.65 -18.24
CA PHE A 191 8.99 -5.63 -17.18
C PHE A 191 9.54 -6.94 -17.75
N ASN A 192 10.68 -7.36 -17.21
CA ASN A 192 11.28 -8.65 -17.50
C ASN A 192 11.52 -9.40 -16.18
N PRO A 193 10.89 -10.57 -15.98
CA PRO A 193 11.05 -11.35 -14.75
C PRO A 193 12.50 -11.70 -14.39
N LYS A 194 13.38 -11.85 -15.39
CA LYS A 194 14.82 -12.11 -15.18
C LYS A 194 15.52 -11.00 -14.39
N TYR A 195 15.02 -9.77 -14.46
CA TYR A 195 15.58 -8.61 -13.77
C TYR A 195 14.78 -8.20 -12.54
N ALA A 196 13.75 -8.96 -12.16
CA ALA A 196 12.90 -8.63 -11.01
C ALA A 196 13.71 -8.47 -9.72
N PHE A 197 14.64 -9.39 -9.46
CA PHE A 197 15.58 -9.31 -8.34
C PHE A 197 16.33 -7.97 -8.31
N MET A 198 16.98 -7.58 -9.42
CA MET A 198 17.74 -6.32 -9.51
C MET A 198 16.81 -5.12 -9.34
N THR A 199 15.60 -5.19 -9.86
CA THR A 199 14.60 -4.12 -9.77
C THR A 199 14.19 -3.86 -8.33
N ILE A 200 13.91 -4.89 -7.54
CA ILE A 200 13.56 -4.72 -6.12
C ILE A 200 14.75 -4.23 -5.31
N GLN A 201 15.96 -4.75 -5.54
CA GLN A 201 17.17 -4.32 -4.86
C GLN A 201 17.55 -2.86 -5.14
N SER A 202 17.36 -2.39 -6.37
CA SER A 202 17.62 -0.99 -6.71
C SER A 202 16.63 -0.02 -6.04
N ASN A 203 15.48 -0.53 -5.61
CA ASN A 203 14.48 0.26 -4.90
C ASN A 203 14.71 0.35 -3.38
N GLY A 204 15.51 -0.55 -2.83
CA GLY A 204 15.92 -0.61 -1.43
C GLY A 204 16.56 -1.96 -1.12
N PRO A 205 17.65 -2.00 -0.34
CA PRO A 205 18.34 -3.24 -0.06
C PRO A 205 17.42 -4.20 0.71
N ILE A 206 17.40 -5.45 0.29
CA ILE A 206 16.71 -6.55 0.97
C ILE A 206 17.74 -7.66 1.17
N SER A 207 18.04 -8.00 2.42
CA SER A 207 19.03 -9.00 2.79
C SER A 207 18.45 -10.38 3.02
N GLU A 208 17.18 -10.45 3.43
CA GLU A 208 16.51 -11.69 3.79
C GLU A 208 15.29 -11.94 2.89
N HIS A 209 14.96 -13.21 2.67
CA HIS A 209 13.77 -13.61 1.90
C HIS A 209 13.70 -13.01 0.47
N ILE A 210 14.85 -12.81 -0.15
CA ILE A 210 14.93 -12.10 -1.45
C ILE A 210 14.17 -12.85 -2.56
N ASP A 211 14.20 -14.17 -2.56
CA ASP A 211 13.50 -15.00 -3.53
C ASP A 211 11.98 -14.91 -3.35
N ASP A 212 11.52 -14.87 -2.11
CA ASP A 212 10.09 -14.68 -1.78
C ASP A 212 9.61 -13.31 -2.25
N TYR A 213 10.38 -12.25 -2.02
CA TYR A 213 10.06 -10.90 -2.49
C TYR A 213 10.14 -10.78 -4.01
N THR A 214 11.09 -11.47 -4.65
CA THR A 214 11.21 -11.51 -6.12
C THR A 214 9.98 -12.18 -6.72
N SER A 215 9.59 -13.33 -6.19
CA SER A 215 8.38 -14.06 -6.58
C SER A 215 7.12 -13.22 -6.35
N LEU A 216 6.99 -12.58 -5.20
CA LEU A 216 5.90 -11.66 -4.88
C LEU A 216 5.78 -10.52 -5.90
N TYR A 217 6.91 -9.87 -6.24
CA TYR A 217 6.92 -8.77 -7.20
C TYR A 217 6.44 -9.22 -8.57
N ILE A 218 6.91 -10.39 -9.06
CA ILE A 218 6.45 -10.98 -10.32
C ILE A 218 4.94 -11.24 -10.28
N ARG A 219 4.41 -11.83 -9.21
CA ARG A 219 2.97 -12.07 -9.05
C ARG A 219 2.17 -10.77 -9.03
N GLY A 220 2.67 -9.74 -8.34
CA GLY A 220 2.02 -8.44 -8.30
C GLY A 220 1.97 -7.74 -9.65
N ILE A 221 3.04 -7.83 -10.46
CA ILE A 221 3.04 -7.30 -11.83
C ILE A 221 2.08 -8.08 -12.74
N ASN A 222 2.00 -9.40 -12.59
CA ASN A 222 1.05 -10.21 -13.35
C ASN A 222 -0.41 -9.87 -12.99
N GLU A 223 -0.70 -9.65 -11.70
CA GLU A 223 -2.03 -9.20 -11.25
C GLU A 223 -2.42 -7.86 -11.89
N LEU A 224 -1.49 -6.91 -11.98
CA LEU A 224 -1.71 -5.63 -12.66
C LEU A 224 -1.90 -5.81 -14.18
N ARG A 225 -1.12 -6.69 -14.80
CA ARG A 225 -1.23 -7.00 -16.23
C ARG A 225 -2.59 -7.58 -16.57
N GLU A 226 -3.03 -8.63 -15.87
CA GLU A 226 -4.35 -9.26 -16.06
C GLU A 226 -5.50 -8.24 -15.96
N TYR A 227 -5.36 -7.25 -15.07
CA TYR A 227 -6.35 -6.20 -14.92
C TYR A 227 -6.33 -5.21 -16.10
N LEU A 228 -5.15 -4.71 -16.47
CA LEU A 228 -5.01 -3.65 -17.48
C LEU A 228 -5.27 -4.15 -18.89
N GLU A 229 -4.97 -5.40 -19.21
CA GLU A 229 -5.33 -6.04 -20.48
C GLU A 229 -6.85 -6.05 -20.74
N GLY A 230 -7.66 -6.09 -19.69
CA GLY A 230 -9.12 -5.99 -19.78
C GLY A 230 -9.64 -4.56 -20.02
N ILE A 231 -8.76 -3.55 -20.02
CA ILE A 231 -9.10 -2.13 -20.26
C ILE A 231 -8.55 -1.68 -21.62
N MET A 232 -7.62 -2.42 -22.18
CA MET A 232 -7.06 -2.21 -23.50
C MET A 232 -7.95 -2.77 -24.58
#